data_df2743529ce4d8eb97a4456ef1992ec3
#
_entry.id   df2743529ce4d8eb97a4456ef1992ec3
#
_cell.length_a   1.000
_cell.length_b   1.000
_cell.length_c   1.000
_cell.angle_alpha   90.00
_cell.angle_beta   90.00
_cell.angle_gamma   90.00
#
_symmetry.space_group_name_H-M   'P 1'
#
loop_
_entity.id
_entity.type
_entity.pdbx_description
1 polymer ?
#
loop_
_entity_poly.entity_id
_entity_poly.type
_entity_poly.pdbx_seq_one_letter_code
_entity_poly.pdbx_strand_id
1 'polypeptide(L)'
;MAGKIPGVLALAFVVLHSSLVFSTSTAFAVEVDGVAAKVGTDYILRSDVFNEMRRMGAKDDSAYAEVRNQMIDRKLILRAAAESKMTMQEWVVENRVREIIKKAFGGDRNRLVEALAKDKVSYPEWYAKTKEDLIVGAMRWQVVDKNTSASPAAMRKEFADHPERYAKDRKVSVSAILLGPQDAAKRDEISAALKTKDFEELGGKKFVDVNPDDFFKPEVVKEIEKMPKGTISHWIEIDGWSFLLRKDGESAGRKLTFDEAYDQIEERVKEEEAKRLYTAWLERLRAETYIKVY
;
A
#
# COMPACT_ATOMS: atom_id res chain seq x y z
N MET A 1 53.92 35.05 -93.13
CA MET A 1 53.61 33.67 -93.59
C MET A 1 52.71 33.05 -92.55
N ALA A 2 51.51 33.04 -92.80
CA ALA A 2 50.58 31.96 -93.03
C ALA A 2 50.44 30.95 -91.88
N GLY A 3 49.22 30.84 -91.44
CA GLY A 3 48.78 29.66 -90.75
C GLY A 3 47.46 29.88 -89.99
N LYS A 4 46.32 29.86 -90.69
CA LYS A 4 44.99 29.74 -90.17
C LYS A 4 44.78 28.34 -89.62
N ILE A 5 44.09 28.23 -88.47
CA ILE A 5 43.39 26.98 -88.10
C ILE A 5 42.08 27.32 -87.49
N PRO A 6 40.97 26.64 -87.82
CA PRO A 6 39.63 27.02 -87.50
C PRO A 6 39.08 26.47 -86.18
N GLY A 7 37.99 27.11 -85.77
CA GLY A 7 37.25 26.90 -84.55
C GLY A 7 36.79 25.48 -84.26
N VAL A 8 36.77 25.20 -83.00
CA VAL A 8 36.04 24.06 -82.38
C VAL A 8 34.91 24.63 -81.49
N LEU A 9 33.69 24.31 -81.93
CA LEU A 9 32.48 24.57 -81.19
C LEU A 9 32.52 23.72 -79.91
N ALA A 10 32.58 24.40 -78.79
CA ALA A 10 32.36 23.73 -77.50
C ALA A 10 30.85 23.63 -77.21
N LEU A 11 30.31 22.43 -77.38
CA LEU A 11 28.94 22.11 -76.91
C LEU A 11 28.94 22.10 -75.41
N ALA A 12 28.28 23.06 -74.77
CA ALA A 12 28.00 23.06 -73.31
C ALA A 12 26.90 22.05 -73.01
N PHE A 13 27.28 20.94 -72.44
CA PHE A 13 26.33 19.96 -71.86
C PHE A 13 25.78 20.54 -70.52
N VAL A 14 24.56 21.05 -70.57
CA VAL A 14 23.82 21.41 -69.36
C VAL A 14 23.27 20.10 -68.70
N VAL A 15 23.97 19.59 -67.71
CA VAL A 15 23.47 18.47 -66.92
C VAL A 15 22.42 19.04 -65.93
N LEU A 16 21.16 18.83 -66.26
CA LEU A 16 20.05 19.09 -65.40
C LEU A 16 20.09 18.08 -64.24
N HIS A 17 20.60 18.45 -63.10
CA HIS A 17 20.47 17.67 -61.87
C HIS A 17 19.03 17.81 -61.35
N SER A 18 18.15 16.89 -61.74
CA SER A 18 16.86 16.71 -61.08
C SER A 18 17.10 16.09 -59.71
N SER A 19 17.16 16.95 -58.68
CA SER A 19 17.13 16.52 -57.27
C SER A 19 15.78 15.88 -57.01
N LEU A 20 15.72 14.53 -57.06
CA LEU A 20 14.61 13.79 -56.50
C LEU A 20 14.64 14.00 -54.97
N VAL A 21 13.83 14.93 -54.47
CA VAL A 21 13.53 15.03 -53.06
C VAL A 21 12.68 13.82 -52.69
N PHE A 22 13.33 12.78 -52.21
CA PHE A 22 12.63 11.71 -51.48
C PHE A 22 12.07 12.32 -50.22
N SER A 23 10.81 12.74 -50.27
CA SER A 23 10.03 12.98 -49.06
C SER A 23 9.91 11.64 -48.32
N THR A 24 10.79 11.42 -47.35
CA THR A 24 10.58 10.36 -46.36
C THR A 24 9.38 10.75 -45.53
N SER A 25 8.21 10.27 -45.96
CA SER A 25 7.04 10.26 -45.10
C SER A 25 7.45 9.43 -43.87
N THR A 26 7.76 10.08 -42.77
CA THR A 26 7.77 9.41 -41.45
C THR A 26 6.36 8.93 -41.23
N ALA A 27 6.10 7.68 -41.62
CA ALA A 27 4.92 6.98 -41.14
C ALA A 27 5.03 7.00 -39.62
N PHE A 28 4.22 7.80 -38.96
CA PHE A 28 3.98 7.64 -37.55
C PHE A 28 3.41 6.23 -37.43
N ALA A 29 4.24 5.30 -36.99
CA ALA A 29 3.76 4.00 -36.58
C ALA A 29 2.77 4.29 -35.43
N VAL A 30 1.50 4.16 -35.71
CA VAL A 30 0.49 4.08 -34.67
C VAL A 30 0.89 2.86 -33.87
N GLU A 31 1.47 3.07 -32.72
CA GLU A 31 1.81 1.99 -31.81
C GLU A 31 0.49 1.30 -31.43
N VAL A 32 0.23 0.17 -32.05
CA VAL A 32 -0.97 -0.60 -31.80
C VAL A 32 -0.81 -1.17 -30.39
N ASP A 33 -1.66 -0.73 -29.49
CA ASP A 33 -1.67 -1.19 -28.10
C ASP A 33 -1.84 -2.72 -28.05
N GLY A 34 -0.89 -3.40 -27.40
CA GLY A 34 -0.88 -4.85 -27.35
C GLY A 34 -1.92 -5.37 -26.35
N VAL A 35 -2.50 -6.53 -26.66
CA VAL A 35 -3.38 -7.24 -25.72
C VAL A 35 -2.53 -7.85 -24.60
N ALA A 36 -2.89 -7.59 -23.34
CA ALA A 36 -2.29 -8.20 -22.16
C ALA A 36 -3.01 -9.49 -21.73
N ALA A 37 -4.34 -9.49 -21.85
CA ALA A 37 -5.17 -10.67 -21.60
C ALA A 37 -6.51 -10.60 -22.32
N LYS A 38 -7.10 -11.78 -22.59
CA LYS A 38 -8.48 -11.94 -23.03
C LYS A 38 -9.25 -12.71 -21.96
N VAL A 39 -10.42 -12.20 -21.57
CA VAL A 39 -11.31 -12.80 -20.57
C VAL A 39 -12.70 -12.94 -21.19
N GLY A 40 -13.08 -14.15 -21.58
CA GLY A 40 -14.29 -14.37 -22.38
C GLY A 40 -14.25 -13.60 -23.70
N THR A 41 -15.11 -12.61 -23.84
CA THR A 41 -15.18 -11.68 -24.98
C THR A 41 -14.41 -10.38 -24.76
N ASP A 42 -14.02 -10.07 -23.52
CA ASP A 42 -13.36 -8.82 -23.18
C ASP A 42 -11.85 -8.89 -23.33
N TYR A 43 -11.25 -7.75 -23.66
CA TYR A 43 -9.80 -7.59 -23.72
C TYR A 43 -9.32 -6.67 -22.61
N ILE A 44 -8.11 -6.95 -22.13
CA ILE A 44 -7.32 -6.08 -21.28
C ILE A 44 -6.09 -5.71 -22.11
N LEU A 45 -5.90 -4.40 -22.30
CA LEU A 45 -4.76 -3.90 -23.07
C LEU A 45 -3.54 -3.70 -22.16
N ARG A 46 -2.35 -3.69 -22.75
CA ARG A 46 -1.12 -3.42 -21.99
C ARG A 46 -1.13 -2.02 -21.39
N SER A 47 -1.64 -1.04 -22.15
CA SER A 47 -1.83 0.33 -21.63
C SER A 47 -2.73 0.39 -20.44
N ASP A 48 -3.81 -0.42 -20.38
CA ASP A 48 -4.70 -0.48 -19.24
C ASP A 48 -3.96 -0.97 -17.98
N VAL A 49 -3.11 -2.00 -18.12
CA VAL A 49 -2.31 -2.52 -17.01
C VAL A 49 -1.33 -1.46 -16.51
N PHE A 50 -0.59 -0.80 -17.41
CA PHE A 50 0.33 0.28 -17.02
C PHE A 50 -0.37 1.47 -16.38
N ASN A 51 -1.56 1.82 -16.86
CA ASN A 51 -2.36 2.89 -16.25
C ASN A 51 -2.83 2.51 -14.84
N GLU A 52 -3.23 1.24 -14.62
CA GLU A 52 -3.60 0.75 -13.30
C GLU A 52 -2.39 0.71 -12.36
N MET A 53 -1.25 0.20 -12.81
CA MET A 53 0.02 0.23 -12.05
C MET A 53 0.37 1.65 -11.59
N ARG A 54 0.26 2.63 -12.48
CA ARG A 54 0.53 4.05 -12.16
C ARG A 54 -0.42 4.57 -11.08
N ARG A 55 -1.71 4.24 -11.16
CA ARG A 55 -2.70 4.62 -10.14
C ARG A 55 -2.45 3.98 -8.78
N MET A 56 -1.92 2.75 -8.78
CA MET A 56 -1.55 2.04 -7.55
C MET A 56 -0.19 2.50 -6.99
N GLY A 57 0.54 3.35 -7.71
CA GLY A 57 1.89 3.78 -7.33
C GLY A 57 2.95 2.68 -7.51
N ALA A 58 2.62 1.59 -8.22
CA ALA A 58 3.56 0.52 -8.53
C ALA A 58 4.54 1.00 -9.59
N LYS A 59 5.83 0.96 -9.27
CA LYS A 59 6.91 1.45 -10.16
C LYS A 59 7.76 0.35 -10.76
N ASP A 60 7.58 -0.88 -10.28
CA ASP A 60 8.39 -2.02 -10.65
C ASP A 60 7.63 -2.90 -11.65
N ASP A 61 8.31 -3.30 -12.72
CA ASP A 61 7.77 -4.21 -13.75
C ASP A 61 7.35 -5.57 -13.17
N SER A 62 7.89 -5.97 -12.02
CA SER A 62 7.44 -7.17 -11.29
C SER A 62 5.96 -7.13 -10.91
N ALA A 63 5.39 -5.93 -10.70
CA ALA A 63 3.98 -5.75 -10.38
C ALA A 63 3.05 -5.96 -11.58
N TYR A 64 3.57 -5.94 -12.82
CA TYR A 64 2.76 -6.05 -14.04
C TYR A 64 1.88 -7.29 -14.07
N ALA A 65 2.45 -8.45 -13.77
CA ALA A 65 1.72 -9.72 -13.79
C ALA A 65 0.63 -9.76 -12.71
N GLU A 66 0.91 -9.21 -11.54
CA GLU A 66 -0.05 -9.14 -10.44
C GLU A 66 -1.21 -8.20 -10.79
N VAL A 67 -0.93 -6.99 -11.25
CA VAL A 67 -1.95 -6.01 -11.65
C VAL A 67 -2.81 -6.55 -12.79
N ARG A 68 -2.19 -7.16 -13.81
CA ARG A 68 -2.93 -7.85 -14.89
C ARG A 68 -3.88 -8.91 -14.32
N ASN A 69 -3.41 -9.75 -13.39
CA ASN A 69 -4.24 -10.80 -12.80
C ASN A 69 -5.39 -10.21 -11.96
N GLN A 70 -5.16 -9.12 -11.23
CA GLN A 70 -6.23 -8.40 -10.52
C GLN A 70 -7.28 -7.83 -11.51
N MET A 71 -6.85 -7.32 -12.65
CA MET A 71 -7.76 -6.85 -13.70
C MET A 71 -8.55 -8.00 -14.34
N ILE A 72 -7.94 -9.18 -14.51
CA ILE A 72 -8.62 -10.40 -14.95
C ILE A 72 -9.69 -10.77 -13.92
N ASP A 73 -9.36 -10.84 -12.65
CA ASP A 73 -10.31 -11.17 -11.58
C ASP A 73 -11.48 -10.18 -11.52
N ARG A 74 -11.18 -8.88 -11.65
CA ARG A 74 -12.21 -7.85 -11.75
C ARG A 74 -13.17 -8.10 -12.93
N LYS A 75 -12.66 -8.42 -14.11
CA LYS A 75 -13.47 -8.74 -15.29
C LYS A 75 -14.34 -9.97 -15.07
N LEU A 76 -13.80 -11.00 -14.42
CA LEU A 76 -14.55 -12.21 -14.06
C LEU A 76 -15.73 -11.89 -13.12
N ILE A 77 -15.49 -11.08 -12.09
CA ILE A 77 -16.52 -10.66 -11.14
C ILE A 77 -17.62 -9.84 -11.83
N LEU A 78 -17.24 -8.89 -12.68
CA LEU A 78 -18.19 -8.07 -13.43
C LEU A 78 -19.04 -8.92 -14.40
N ARG A 79 -18.42 -9.92 -15.03
CA ARG A 79 -19.12 -10.88 -15.86
C ARG A 79 -20.13 -11.70 -15.04
N ALA A 80 -19.73 -12.25 -13.91
CA ALA A 80 -20.63 -12.97 -12.99
C ALA A 80 -21.79 -12.08 -12.50
N ALA A 81 -21.51 -10.78 -12.24
CA ALA A 81 -22.53 -9.79 -11.91
C ALA A 81 -23.54 -9.62 -13.04
N ALA A 82 -23.07 -9.49 -14.29
CA ALA A 82 -23.96 -9.37 -15.46
C ALA A 82 -24.82 -10.64 -15.67
N GLU A 83 -24.23 -11.82 -15.53
CA GLU A 83 -24.92 -13.12 -15.63
C GLU A 83 -26.02 -13.27 -14.54
N SER A 84 -25.74 -12.80 -13.33
CA SER A 84 -26.70 -12.74 -12.22
C SER A 84 -27.69 -11.58 -12.31
N LYS A 85 -27.62 -10.75 -13.37
CA LYS A 85 -28.41 -9.52 -13.56
C LYS A 85 -28.28 -8.54 -12.40
N MET A 86 -27.14 -8.54 -11.72
CA MET A 86 -26.87 -7.57 -10.68
C MET A 86 -26.65 -6.19 -11.30
N THR A 87 -27.39 -5.22 -10.83
CA THR A 87 -27.29 -3.82 -11.25
C THR A 87 -27.13 -2.92 -10.04
N MET A 88 -26.51 -1.78 -10.24
CA MET A 88 -26.36 -0.75 -9.20
C MET A 88 -27.31 0.39 -9.53
N GLN A 89 -28.18 0.74 -8.58
CA GLN A 89 -29.11 1.86 -8.75
C GLN A 89 -28.32 3.19 -8.77
N GLU A 90 -28.75 4.11 -9.62
CA GLU A 90 -28.06 5.36 -9.89
C GLU A 90 -27.83 6.20 -8.63
N TRP A 91 -28.84 6.29 -7.74
CA TRP A 91 -28.72 7.03 -6.50
C TRP A 91 -27.61 6.50 -5.56
N VAL A 92 -27.30 5.20 -5.61
CA VAL A 92 -26.20 4.59 -4.83
C VAL A 92 -24.86 5.06 -5.37
N VAL A 93 -24.72 5.09 -6.71
CA VAL A 93 -23.50 5.59 -7.37
C VAL A 93 -23.29 7.07 -7.05
N GLU A 94 -24.35 7.89 -7.18
CA GLU A 94 -24.30 9.31 -6.86
C GLU A 94 -23.94 9.58 -5.39
N ASN A 95 -24.48 8.78 -4.45
CA ASN A 95 -24.11 8.89 -3.05
C ASN A 95 -22.61 8.60 -2.86
N ARG A 96 -22.11 7.56 -3.50
CA ARG A 96 -20.69 7.22 -3.43
C ARG A 96 -19.81 8.34 -4.01
N VAL A 97 -20.21 8.90 -5.13
CA VAL A 97 -19.53 10.05 -5.75
C VAL A 97 -19.50 11.23 -4.79
N ARG A 98 -20.63 11.58 -4.16
CA ARG A 98 -20.70 12.67 -3.16
C ARG A 98 -19.76 12.39 -1.97
N GLU A 99 -19.71 11.16 -1.48
CA GLU A 99 -18.78 10.79 -0.40
C GLU A 99 -17.32 10.96 -0.80
N ILE A 100 -16.95 10.52 -2.01
CA ILE A 100 -15.59 10.68 -2.53
C ILE A 100 -15.23 12.16 -2.62
N ILE A 101 -16.11 12.97 -3.21
CA ILE A 101 -15.90 14.43 -3.33
C ILE A 101 -15.75 15.06 -1.94
N LYS A 102 -16.60 14.67 -0.98
CA LYS A 102 -16.53 15.21 0.39
C LYS A 102 -15.22 14.82 1.10
N LYS A 103 -14.84 13.54 1.04
CA LYS A 103 -13.68 13.01 1.81
C LYS A 103 -12.35 13.40 1.18
N ALA A 104 -12.22 13.28 -0.14
CA ALA A 104 -10.94 13.45 -0.84
C ALA A 104 -10.73 14.87 -1.39
N PHE A 105 -11.80 15.61 -1.66
CA PHE A 105 -11.75 16.92 -2.33
C PHE A 105 -12.42 18.04 -1.53
N GLY A 106 -12.73 17.80 -0.25
CA GLY A 106 -13.32 18.82 0.63
C GLY A 106 -14.71 19.30 0.20
N GLY A 107 -15.45 18.48 -0.56
CA GLY A 107 -16.77 18.84 -1.09
C GLY A 107 -16.74 19.59 -2.44
N ASP A 108 -15.57 19.90 -2.97
CA ASP A 108 -15.40 20.63 -4.21
C ASP A 108 -15.27 19.68 -5.42
N ARG A 109 -16.31 19.68 -6.25
CA ARG A 109 -16.34 18.86 -7.49
C ARG A 109 -15.30 19.31 -8.51
N ASN A 110 -14.94 20.58 -8.58
CA ASN A 110 -13.98 21.07 -9.55
C ASN A 110 -12.59 20.48 -9.27
N ARG A 111 -12.20 20.35 -8.01
CA ARG A 111 -10.95 19.68 -7.63
C ARG A 111 -10.90 18.21 -8.08
N LEU A 112 -12.01 17.49 -8.03
CA LEU A 112 -12.10 16.16 -8.62
C LEU A 112 -11.84 16.20 -10.12
N VAL A 113 -12.53 17.09 -10.85
CA VAL A 113 -12.40 17.22 -12.31
C VAL A 113 -10.96 17.58 -12.69
N GLU A 114 -10.32 18.49 -11.97
CA GLU A 114 -8.92 18.85 -12.17
C GLU A 114 -7.96 17.67 -11.92
N ALA A 115 -8.22 16.88 -10.88
CA ALA A 115 -7.43 15.66 -10.59
C ALA A 115 -7.57 14.63 -11.71
N LEU A 116 -8.79 14.39 -12.18
CA LEU A 116 -9.07 13.48 -13.30
C LEU A 116 -8.39 13.95 -14.60
N ALA A 117 -8.41 15.25 -14.87
CA ALA A 117 -7.75 15.83 -16.04
C ALA A 117 -6.23 15.63 -16.02
N LYS A 118 -5.57 15.70 -14.84
CA LYS A 118 -4.14 15.38 -14.68
C LYS A 118 -3.84 13.93 -15.01
N ASP A 119 -4.75 13.03 -14.65
CA ASP A 119 -4.62 11.60 -14.93
C ASP A 119 -5.13 11.19 -16.32
N LYS A 120 -5.59 12.18 -17.13
CA LYS A 120 -6.17 11.98 -18.46
C LYS A 120 -7.39 11.05 -18.46
N VAL A 121 -8.17 11.09 -17.38
CA VAL A 121 -9.43 10.32 -17.21
C VAL A 121 -10.61 11.28 -17.35
N SER A 122 -11.59 10.93 -18.16
CA SER A 122 -12.83 11.71 -18.25
C SER A 122 -13.74 11.44 -17.04
N TYR A 123 -14.58 12.42 -16.68
CA TYR A 123 -15.56 12.21 -15.60
C TYR A 123 -16.51 11.03 -15.88
N PRO A 124 -17.07 10.84 -17.12
CA PRO A 124 -17.89 9.67 -17.41
C PRO A 124 -17.17 8.33 -17.21
N GLU A 125 -15.92 8.20 -17.64
CA GLU A 125 -15.11 6.99 -17.42
C GLU A 125 -14.89 6.72 -15.96
N TRP A 126 -14.52 7.74 -15.18
CA TRP A 126 -14.35 7.63 -13.74
C TRP A 126 -15.66 7.24 -13.03
N TYR A 127 -16.79 7.84 -13.46
CA TYR A 127 -18.12 7.52 -12.94
C TYR A 127 -18.50 6.07 -13.23
N ALA A 128 -18.30 5.60 -14.46
CA ALA A 128 -18.54 4.22 -14.87
C ALA A 128 -17.68 3.25 -14.04
N LYS A 129 -16.41 3.56 -13.85
CA LYS A 129 -15.52 2.77 -12.98
C LYS A 129 -15.99 2.75 -11.54
N THR A 130 -16.47 3.87 -11.01
CA THR A 130 -17.03 3.95 -9.65
C THR A 130 -18.26 3.04 -9.51
N LYS A 131 -19.12 2.98 -10.53
CA LYS A 131 -20.27 2.08 -10.59
C LYS A 131 -19.83 0.60 -10.61
N GLU A 132 -18.82 0.27 -11.43
CA GLU A 132 -18.23 -1.06 -11.44
C GLU A 132 -17.62 -1.46 -10.10
N ASP A 133 -16.92 -0.55 -9.41
CA ASP A 133 -16.35 -0.79 -8.08
C ASP A 133 -17.43 -1.15 -7.06
N LEU A 134 -18.57 -0.48 -7.12
CA LEU A 134 -19.74 -0.79 -6.29
C LEU A 134 -20.32 -2.16 -6.62
N ILE A 135 -20.39 -2.54 -7.90
CA ILE A 135 -20.86 -3.85 -8.33
C ILE A 135 -19.91 -4.95 -7.84
N VAL A 136 -18.60 -4.76 -8.01
CA VAL A 136 -17.59 -5.72 -7.53
C VAL A 136 -17.69 -5.89 -6.01
N GLY A 137 -17.82 -4.79 -5.26
CA GLY A 137 -18.03 -4.82 -3.82
C GLY A 137 -19.29 -5.54 -3.40
N ALA A 138 -20.42 -5.30 -4.09
CA ALA A 138 -21.70 -5.96 -3.83
C ALA A 138 -21.64 -7.46 -4.10
N MET A 139 -20.99 -7.87 -5.19
CA MET A 139 -20.77 -9.30 -5.52
C MET A 139 -19.92 -9.97 -4.45
N ARG A 140 -18.82 -9.35 -4.04
CA ARG A 140 -17.98 -9.86 -2.96
C ARG A 140 -18.79 -10.03 -1.67
N TRP A 141 -19.52 -9.01 -1.28
CA TRP A 141 -20.36 -9.08 -0.08
C TRP A 141 -21.36 -10.24 -0.16
N GLN A 142 -22.04 -10.40 -1.29
CA GLN A 142 -23.07 -11.44 -1.48
C GLN A 142 -22.48 -12.85 -1.45
N VAL A 143 -21.30 -13.06 -2.04
CA VAL A 143 -20.70 -14.40 -2.20
C VAL A 143 -19.80 -14.76 -1.03
N VAL A 144 -19.07 -13.79 -0.49
CA VAL A 144 -18.04 -14.00 0.53
C VAL A 144 -18.51 -13.51 1.89
N ASP A 145 -18.65 -12.20 2.06
CA ASP A 145 -18.78 -11.59 3.39
C ASP A 145 -20.04 -12.04 4.11
N LYS A 146 -21.17 -12.15 3.39
CA LYS A 146 -22.45 -12.66 3.92
C LYS A 146 -22.38 -14.12 4.37
N ASN A 147 -21.50 -14.92 3.74
CA ASN A 147 -21.36 -16.36 4.01
C ASN A 147 -20.18 -16.67 4.94
N THR A 148 -19.40 -15.66 5.31
CA THR A 148 -18.28 -15.81 6.23
C THR A 148 -18.78 -16.01 7.66
N SER A 149 -18.27 -17.02 8.34
CA SER A 149 -18.56 -17.29 9.75
C SER A 149 -17.38 -17.90 10.46
N ALA A 150 -17.25 -17.65 11.75
CA ALA A 150 -16.27 -18.29 12.61
C ALA A 150 -16.94 -19.45 13.35
N SER A 151 -16.69 -20.69 12.93
CA SER A 151 -17.20 -21.84 13.67
C SER A 151 -16.45 -21.99 15.01
N PRO A 152 -17.14 -22.44 16.09
CA PRO A 152 -16.50 -22.66 17.37
C PRO A 152 -15.32 -23.65 17.32
N ALA A 153 -15.39 -24.62 16.40
CA ALA A 153 -14.30 -25.57 16.18
C ALA A 153 -13.06 -24.90 15.56
N ALA A 154 -13.28 -24.04 14.54
CA ALA A 154 -12.19 -23.29 13.91
C ALA A 154 -11.55 -22.31 14.89
N MET A 155 -12.35 -21.62 15.71
CA MET A 155 -11.85 -20.70 16.72
C MET A 155 -10.97 -21.40 17.77
N ARG A 156 -11.41 -22.57 18.28
CA ARG A 156 -10.60 -23.36 19.22
C ARG A 156 -9.31 -23.86 18.59
N LYS A 157 -9.39 -24.26 17.32
CA LYS A 157 -8.22 -24.69 16.56
C LYS A 157 -7.21 -23.56 16.38
N GLU A 158 -7.63 -22.38 15.93
CA GLU A 158 -6.78 -21.21 15.77
C GLU A 158 -6.08 -20.84 17.10
N PHE A 159 -6.82 -20.81 18.19
CA PHE A 159 -6.27 -20.49 19.50
C PHE A 159 -5.28 -21.54 20.01
N ALA A 160 -5.53 -22.83 19.72
CA ALA A 160 -4.63 -23.93 20.10
C ALA A 160 -3.36 -23.98 19.25
N ASP A 161 -3.48 -23.74 17.94
CA ASP A 161 -2.37 -23.82 16.99
C ASP A 161 -1.46 -22.56 17.06
N HIS A 162 -2.00 -21.42 17.47
CA HIS A 162 -1.32 -20.12 17.45
C HIS A 162 -1.39 -19.37 18.79
N PRO A 163 -1.02 -19.99 19.92
CA PRO A 163 -1.12 -19.35 21.23
C PRO A 163 -0.24 -18.10 21.39
N GLU A 164 0.80 -17.97 20.56
CA GLU A 164 1.69 -16.81 20.53
C GLU A 164 1.02 -15.54 20.04
N ARG A 165 -0.03 -15.66 19.23
CA ARG A 165 -0.80 -14.52 18.71
C ARG A 165 -1.71 -13.89 19.78
N TYR A 166 -2.02 -14.68 20.80
CA TYR A 166 -2.98 -14.31 21.85
C TYR A 166 -2.24 -14.15 23.18
N ALA A 167 -1.37 -13.16 23.21
CA ALA A 167 -0.65 -12.76 24.41
C ALA A 167 -0.74 -11.26 24.62
N LYS A 168 -0.77 -10.83 25.86
CA LYS A 168 -0.49 -9.44 26.21
C LYS A 168 1.01 -9.28 26.28
N ASP A 169 1.53 -8.31 25.59
CA ASP A 169 2.93 -7.93 25.70
C ASP A 169 3.24 -7.43 27.11
N ARG A 170 4.46 -7.65 27.52
CA ARG A 170 5.00 -7.01 28.70
C ARG A 170 5.01 -5.49 28.47
N LYS A 171 4.51 -4.74 29.43
CA LYS A 171 4.55 -3.28 29.40
C LYS A 171 5.25 -2.75 30.63
N VAL A 172 6.00 -1.68 30.45
CA VAL A 172 6.67 -0.98 31.55
C VAL A 172 6.29 0.48 31.56
N SER A 173 6.22 1.03 32.75
CA SER A 173 6.16 2.49 32.96
C SER A 173 7.48 2.92 33.55
N VAL A 174 8.17 3.81 32.87
CA VAL A 174 9.53 4.27 33.21
C VAL A 174 9.60 5.78 33.09
N SER A 175 10.19 6.45 34.08
CA SER A 175 10.65 7.82 33.96
C SER A 175 12.13 7.81 33.62
N ALA A 176 12.54 8.60 32.62
CA ALA A 176 13.91 8.60 32.10
C ALA A 176 14.47 10.02 31.97
N ILE A 177 15.68 10.24 32.49
CA ILE A 177 16.50 11.44 32.22
C ILE A 177 17.58 11.04 31.23
N LEU A 178 17.70 11.81 30.15
CA LEU A 178 18.66 11.60 29.08
C LEU A 178 19.61 12.79 29.00
N LEU A 179 20.90 12.53 29.08
CA LEU A 179 21.97 13.53 28.92
C LEU A 179 22.79 13.22 27.67
N GLY A 180 22.99 14.25 26.86
CA GLY A 180 23.91 14.17 25.73
C GLY A 180 25.39 14.19 26.20
N PRO A 181 26.36 13.91 25.30
CA PRO A 181 27.75 13.87 25.61
C PRO A 181 28.29 15.17 26.25
N GLN A 182 27.75 16.33 25.86
CA GLN A 182 28.11 17.65 26.36
C GLN A 182 27.59 17.91 27.78
N ASP A 183 26.58 17.18 28.23
CA ASP A 183 25.95 17.38 29.52
C ASP A 183 26.34 16.29 30.55
N ALA A 184 27.27 15.43 30.22
CA ALA A 184 27.70 14.33 31.08
C ALA A 184 28.18 14.80 32.46
N ALA A 185 28.74 16.01 32.58
CA ALA A 185 29.17 16.61 33.85
C ALA A 185 28.00 16.90 34.82
N LYS A 186 26.74 16.96 34.33
CA LYS A 186 25.56 17.22 35.18
C LYS A 186 25.06 15.99 35.94
N ARG A 187 25.65 14.82 35.73
CA ARG A 187 25.19 13.55 36.35
C ARG A 187 25.16 13.61 37.85
N ASP A 188 26.27 14.11 38.46
CA ASP A 188 26.40 14.17 39.91
C ASP A 188 25.40 15.18 40.52
N GLU A 189 25.21 16.32 39.85
CA GLU A 189 24.23 17.32 40.23
C GLU A 189 22.82 16.76 40.19
N ILE A 190 22.43 16.07 39.12
CA ILE A 190 21.11 15.43 38.96
C ILE A 190 20.94 14.35 40.01
N SER A 191 21.95 13.50 40.22
CA SER A 191 21.88 12.43 41.22
C SER A 191 21.74 12.99 42.66
N ALA A 192 22.35 14.11 42.96
CA ALA A 192 22.15 14.78 44.25
C ALA A 192 20.78 15.42 44.38
N ALA A 193 20.29 16.05 43.31
CA ALA A 193 18.99 16.72 43.28
C ALA A 193 17.81 15.74 43.38
N LEU A 194 17.94 14.50 42.92
CA LEU A 194 16.94 13.45 43.08
C LEU A 194 16.57 13.06 44.51
N LYS A 195 17.36 13.53 45.49
CA LYS A 195 17.00 13.37 46.93
C LYS A 195 15.81 14.26 47.34
N THR A 196 15.57 15.33 46.59
CA THR A 196 14.59 16.36 46.94
C THR A 196 13.64 16.75 45.82
N LYS A 197 13.93 16.32 44.55
CA LYS A 197 13.15 16.64 43.35
C LYS A 197 12.79 15.38 42.61
N ASP A 198 11.65 15.41 41.92
CA ASP A 198 11.20 14.33 41.05
C ASP A 198 11.88 14.37 39.67
N PHE A 199 11.80 13.25 38.93
CA PHE A 199 12.37 13.10 37.59
C PHE A 199 11.88 14.17 36.62
N GLU A 200 10.59 14.49 36.67
CA GLU A 200 9.95 15.49 35.80
C GLU A 200 10.52 16.91 36.05
N GLU A 201 10.79 17.27 37.32
CA GLU A 201 11.40 18.56 37.66
C GLU A 201 12.85 18.69 37.20
N LEU A 202 13.51 17.56 36.98
CA LEU A 202 14.90 17.49 36.49
C LEU A 202 14.98 17.26 34.97
N GLY A 203 13.85 17.48 34.23
CA GLY A 203 13.77 17.33 32.78
C GLY A 203 13.56 15.90 32.29
N GLY A 204 13.18 15.00 33.20
CA GLY A 204 12.85 13.63 32.88
C GLY A 204 11.55 13.50 32.07
N LYS A 205 11.48 12.49 31.21
CA LYS A 205 10.30 12.11 30.44
C LYS A 205 9.70 10.84 31.00
N LYS A 206 8.37 10.80 31.08
CA LYS A 206 7.62 9.63 31.54
C LYS A 206 7.10 8.85 30.34
N PHE A 207 7.36 7.56 30.32
CA PHE A 207 6.85 6.58 29.37
C PHE A 207 5.89 5.67 30.15
N VAL A 208 4.60 5.65 29.75
CA VAL A 208 3.57 4.92 30.47
C VAL A 208 3.08 3.76 29.61
N ASP A 209 3.09 2.56 30.20
CA ASP A 209 2.59 1.32 29.57
C ASP A 209 3.14 1.07 28.17
N VAL A 210 4.43 1.29 27.98
CA VAL A 210 5.13 1.04 26.73
C VAL A 210 5.72 -0.37 26.67
N ASN A 211 5.78 -0.96 25.48
CA ASN A 211 6.60 -2.15 25.26
C ASN A 211 8.08 -1.70 25.27
N PRO A 212 8.91 -2.19 26.21
CA PRO A 212 10.28 -1.70 26.34
C PRO A 212 11.12 -1.95 25.08
N ASP A 213 10.88 -3.03 24.35
CA ASP A 213 11.64 -3.40 23.16
C ASP A 213 11.40 -2.45 21.97
N ASP A 214 10.25 -1.78 21.93
CA ASP A 214 9.90 -0.82 20.87
C ASP A 214 10.48 0.59 21.14
N PHE A 215 10.78 0.91 22.41
CA PHE A 215 11.11 2.28 22.83
C PHE A 215 12.56 2.46 23.26
N PHE A 216 13.22 1.39 23.74
CA PHE A 216 14.55 1.49 24.33
C PHE A 216 15.55 0.58 23.62
N LYS A 217 16.83 0.96 23.72
CA LYS A 217 17.91 0.10 23.23
C LYS A 217 18.01 -1.18 24.10
N PRO A 218 18.51 -2.29 23.54
CA PRO A 218 18.59 -3.56 24.26
C PRO A 218 19.30 -3.51 25.62
N GLU A 219 20.31 -2.65 25.75
CA GLU A 219 21.06 -2.45 27.00
C GLU A 219 20.18 -1.80 28.07
N VAL A 220 19.36 -0.83 27.69
CA VAL A 220 18.39 -0.16 28.57
C VAL A 220 17.28 -1.15 28.98
N VAL A 221 16.78 -1.95 28.05
CA VAL A 221 15.77 -2.99 28.32
C VAL A 221 16.29 -3.98 29.37
N LYS A 222 17.51 -4.49 29.21
CA LYS A 222 18.13 -5.40 30.18
C LYS A 222 18.24 -4.81 31.57
N GLU A 223 18.47 -3.50 31.68
CA GLU A 223 18.52 -2.83 32.99
C GLU A 223 17.14 -2.68 33.60
N ILE A 224 16.14 -2.26 32.80
CA ILE A 224 14.73 -2.17 33.24
C ILE A 224 14.25 -3.53 33.76
N GLU A 225 14.67 -4.63 33.15
CA GLU A 225 14.30 -5.99 33.56
C GLU A 225 14.77 -6.34 34.98
N LYS A 226 15.97 -5.91 35.33
CA LYS A 226 16.59 -6.19 36.65
C LYS A 226 16.06 -5.28 37.75
N MET A 227 15.48 -4.13 37.39
CA MET A 227 15.05 -3.11 38.35
C MET A 227 13.75 -3.51 39.04
N PRO A 228 13.68 -3.48 40.38
CA PRO A 228 12.42 -3.49 41.11
C PRO A 228 11.59 -2.24 40.83
N LYS A 229 10.27 -2.36 40.96
CA LYS A 229 9.38 -1.20 40.85
C LYS A 229 9.76 -0.14 41.93
N GLY A 230 9.77 1.12 41.48
CA GLY A 230 10.07 2.29 42.34
C GLY A 230 11.58 2.55 42.50
N THR A 231 12.45 1.75 41.95
CA THR A 231 13.90 1.96 42.06
C THR A 231 14.46 2.80 40.90
N ILE A 232 15.57 3.46 41.18
CA ILE A 232 16.35 4.26 40.21
C ILE A 232 17.57 3.44 39.80
N SER A 233 17.90 3.42 38.51
CA SER A 233 19.08 2.76 37.95
C SER A 233 20.38 3.50 38.33
N HIS A 234 21.51 2.88 38.06
CA HIS A 234 22.75 3.61 37.84
C HIS A 234 22.66 4.34 36.46
N TRP A 235 23.59 5.29 36.25
CA TRP A 235 23.75 5.88 34.93
C TRP A 235 24.22 4.84 33.94
N ILE A 236 23.48 4.69 32.87
CA ILE A 236 23.75 3.77 31.77
C ILE A 236 24.30 4.57 30.60
N GLU A 237 25.49 4.21 30.13
CA GLU A 237 26.16 4.90 29.02
C GLU A 237 26.02 4.06 27.74
N ILE A 238 25.48 4.69 26.71
CA ILE A 238 25.30 4.06 25.39
C ILE A 238 25.59 5.12 24.31
N ASP A 239 26.59 4.86 23.47
CA ASP A 239 26.98 5.75 22.35
C ASP A 239 27.23 7.21 22.78
N GLY A 240 27.81 7.40 23.98
CA GLY A 240 28.11 8.72 24.54
C GLY A 240 26.91 9.42 25.20
N TRP A 241 25.73 8.84 25.17
CA TRP A 241 24.56 9.32 25.89
C TRP A 241 24.43 8.63 27.24
N SER A 242 23.92 9.36 28.23
CA SER A 242 23.74 8.85 29.59
C SER A 242 22.26 8.81 29.94
N PHE A 243 21.80 7.64 30.36
CA PHE A 243 20.42 7.38 30.75
C PHE A 243 20.34 7.14 32.25
N LEU A 244 19.41 7.80 32.92
CA LEU A 244 19.05 7.50 34.29
C LEU A 244 17.56 7.15 34.28
N LEU A 245 17.19 6.01 34.86
CA LEU A 245 15.86 5.43 34.76
C LEU A 245 15.24 5.27 36.15
N ARG A 246 13.94 5.45 36.26
CA ARG A 246 13.13 5.02 37.40
C ARG A 246 12.01 4.11 36.89
N LYS A 247 11.94 2.90 37.40
CA LYS A 247 10.88 1.95 37.04
C LYS A 247 9.62 2.26 37.84
N ASP A 248 8.64 2.91 37.22
CA ASP A 248 7.40 3.34 37.87
C ASP A 248 6.37 2.21 37.94
N GLY A 249 6.40 1.28 36.98
CA GLY A 249 5.49 0.14 36.93
C GLY A 249 5.90 -0.92 35.93
N GLU A 250 5.29 -2.08 36.06
CA GLU A 250 5.44 -3.19 35.11
C GLU A 250 4.18 -4.02 35.08
N SER A 251 3.75 -4.40 33.88
CA SER A 251 2.76 -5.42 33.62
C SER A 251 3.44 -6.57 32.91
N ALA A 252 3.50 -7.73 33.54
CA ALA A 252 4.09 -8.93 32.92
C ALA A 252 3.27 -9.32 31.69
N GLY A 253 3.95 -9.66 30.62
CA GLY A 253 3.33 -10.33 29.47
C GLY A 253 2.71 -11.65 29.92
N ARG A 254 1.53 -11.95 29.41
CA ARG A 254 0.86 -13.22 29.70
C ARG A 254 0.04 -13.71 28.51
N LYS A 255 -0.11 -15.01 28.40
CA LYS A 255 -1.08 -15.57 27.48
C LYS A 255 -2.49 -15.16 27.88
N LEU A 256 -3.29 -14.82 26.91
CA LEU A 256 -4.74 -14.60 27.10
C LEU A 256 -5.42 -15.95 27.25
N THR A 257 -6.52 -15.98 27.99
CA THR A 257 -7.46 -17.11 27.92
C THR A 257 -8.26 -17.02 26.62
N PHE A 258 -8.93 -18.13 26.27
CA PHE A 258 -9.79 -18.16 25.08
C PHE A 258 -10.86 -17.07 25.14
N ASP A 259 -11.49 -16.89 26.29
CA ASP A 259 -12.55 -15.89 26.47
C ASP A 259 -12.03 -14.44 26.36
N GLU A 260 -10.81 -14.19 26.86
CA GLU A 260 -10.19 -12.86 26.72
C GLU A 260 -9.75 -12.54 25.30
N ALA A 261 -9.44 -13.54 24.50
CA ALA A 261 -9.02 -13.42 23.11
C ALA A 261 -10.17 -13.63 22.13
N TYR A 262 -11.39 -13.90 22.61
CA TYR A 262 -12.52 -14.35 21.79
C TYR A 262 -12.74 -13.48 20.55
N ASP A 263 -12.86 -12.17 20.70
CA ASP A 263 -13.13 -11.25 19.61
C ASP A 263 -11.99 -11.25 18.56
N GLN A 264 -10.74 -11.30 19.02
CA GLN A 264 -9.56 -11.36 18.15
C GLN A 264 -9.51 -12.67 17.37
N ILE A 265 -9.84 -13.80 18.03
CA ILE A 265 -9.91 -15.13 17.41
C ILE A 265 -11.04 -15.14 16.38
N GLU A 266 -12.21 -14.62 16.73
CA GLU A 266 -13.37 -14.57 15.85
C GLU A 266 -13.07 -13.76 14.58
N GLU A 267 -12.52 -12.57 14.75
CA GLU A 267 -12.13 -11.69 13.63
C GLU A 267 -11.13 -12.41 12.71
N ARG A 268 -10.08 -12.99 13.28
CA ARG A 268 -9.05 -13.73 12.55
C ARG A 268 -9.60 -14.89 11.75
N VAL A 269 -10.42 -15.73 12.39
CA VAL A 269 -11.05 -16.87 11.73
C VAL A 269 -12.00 -16.42 10.62
N LYS A 270 -12.74 -15.34 10.81
CA LYS A 270 -13.57 -14.74 9.75
C LYS A 270 -12.73 -14.22 8.59
N GLU A 271 -11.63 -13.55 8.84
CA GLU A 271 -10.72 -13.09 7.79
C GLU A 271 -10.16 -14.25 6.94
N GLU A 272 -9.71 -15.31 7.59
CA GLU A 272 -9.19 -16.49 6.91
C GLU A 272 -10.28 -17.22 6.10
N GLU A 273 -11.47 -17.35 6.65
CA GLU A 273 -12.62 -17.93 5.97
C GLU A 273 -13.06 -17.07 4.77
N ALA A 274 -13.10 -15.75 4.95
CA ALA A 274 -13.40 -14.82 3.84
C ALA A 274 -12.38 -14.95 2.71
N LYS A 275 -11.10 -15.04 3.04
CA LYS A 275 -10.03 -15.26 2.07
C LYS A 275 -10.19 -16.59 1.34
N ARG A 276 -10.49 -17.66 2.06
CA ARG A 276 -10.74 -18.99 1.50
C ARG A 276 -11.93 -18.97 0.54
N LEU A 277 -13.06 -18.40 0.95
CA LEU A 277 -14.26 -18.27 0.13
C LEU A 277 -14.02 -17.44 -1.13
N TYR A 278 -13.30 -16.33 -0.98
CA TYR A 278 -12.95 -15.46 -2.11
C TYR A 278 -12.06 -16.17 -3.12
N THR A 279 -11.02 -16.86 -2.67
CA THR A 279 -10.12 -17.63 -3.54
C THR A 279 -10.87 -18.72 -4.27
N ALA A 280 -11.66 -19.53 -3.57
CA ALA A 280 -12.44 -20.59 -4.18
C ALA A 280 -13.47 -20.07 -5.20
N TRP A 281 -14.07 -18.91 -4.92
CA TRP A 281 -14.97 -18.26 -5.86
C TRP A 281 -14.26 -17.82 -7.14
N LEU A 282 -13.11 -17.15 -7.03
CA LEU A 282 -12.31 -16.73 -8.18
C LEU A 282 -11.81 -17.92 -9.00
N GLU A 283 -11.34 -18.98 -8.36
CA GLU A 283 -10.94 -20.22 -9.04
C GLU A 283 -12.07 -20.81 -9.86
N ARG A 284 -13.30 -20.85 -9.31
CA ARG A 284 -14.48 -21.28 -10.05
C ARG A 284 -14.75 -20.39 -11.26
N LEU A 285 -14.77 -19.06 -11.09
CA LEU A 285 -14.99 -18.12 -12.19
C LEU A 285 -13.92 -18.27 -13.30
N ARG A 286 -12.68 -18.53 -12.92
CA ARG A 286 -11.56 -18.78 -13.84
C ARG A 286 -11.75 -20.10 -14.61
N ALA A 287 -12.26 -21.14 -13.95
CA ALA A 287 -12.53 -22.43 -14.58
C ALA A 287 -13.70 -22.36 -15.58
N GLU A 288 -14.68 -21.54 -15.31
CA GLU A 288 -15.89 -21.37 -16.15
C GLU A 288 -15.69 -20.37 -17.30
N THR A 289 -14.59 -19.61 -17.32
CA THR A 289 -14.36 -18.55 -18.32
C THR A 289 -13.09 -18.81 -19.11
N TYR A 290 -13.14 -18.64 -20.44
CA TYR A 290 -11.94 -18.67 -21.27
C TYR A 290 -11.03 -17.49 -20.94
N ILE A 291 -9.81 -17.79 -20.55
CA ILE A 291 -8.77 -16.78 -20.23
C ILE A 291 -7.53 -17.11 -21.05
N LYS A 292 -7.01 -16.10 -21.76
CA LYS A 292 -5.72 -16.18 -22.45
C LYS A 292 -4.87 -14.98 -22.07
N VAL A 293 -3.69 -15.23 -21.55
CA VAL A 293 -2.66 -14.25 -21.23
C VAL A 293 -1.65 -14.22 -22.37
N TYR A 294 -1.18 -13.01 -22.75
CA TYR A 294 -0.29 -12.80 -23.89
C TYR A 294 1.08 -12.28 -23.42
#